data_cb8f8f283181cee0b52f07af24130e5b
#
_entry.id   cb8f8f283181cee0b52f07af24130e5b
#
_cell.length_a   1.000
_cell.length_b   1.000
_cell.length_c   1.000
_cell.angle_alpha   90.00
_cell.angle_beta   90.00
_cell.angle_gamma   90.00
#
_symmetry.space_group_name_H-M   'P 1'
#
loop_
_entity.id
_entity.type
_entity.pdbx_description
1 polymer ?
#
loop_
_entity_poly.entity_id
_entity_poly.type
_entity_poly.pdbx_seq_one_letter_code
_entity_poly.pdbx_strand_id
1 'polypeptide(L)'
;MLKHIIDVLADPIDGTALAGNDDFTQLISESGHAYDVAPAGYVTLAGDNGLRYSGDDLSMITARETFLSHGHFAPFVEAVSTTIEDLFDDIGLPDDAQPVITEVGAGTGYYLSHVLDSVAGARGIGIDVSTHAAELLAVCHPRVGAVVADVWSRLPIRDASMDAITVVFAPRNAAEFARILKPQGEVIVVTPNHGHLAELRRPLGIADIEEGKLDRMIAQAAEHLVPVADSTTIEFVMNLDQQSIATQIGMSPSARHIHPDILAERIATLPDTMQVTARASVTRLRRAHQDH
;
A
#
# COMPACT_ATOMS: atom_id res chain seq x y z
N MET A 1 -15.93 6.97 8.30
CA MET A 1 -14.69 6.34 7.89
C MET A 1 -13.62 6.53 8.95
N LEU A 2 -13.03 7.70 9.21
CA LEU A 2 -12.07 7.89 10.32
C LEU A 2 -12.59 7.45 11.70
N LYS A 3 -13.89 7.57 11.96
CA LYS A 3 -14.52 7.10 13.21
C LYS A 3 -14.29 5.60 13.50
N HIS A 4 -14.14 4.79 12.44
CA HIS A 4 -13.97 3.33 12.59
C HIS A 4 -12.55 2.93 12.95
N ILE A 5 -11.58 3.86 12.84
CA ILE A 5 -10.16 3.59 13.06
C ILE A 5 -9.52 4.51 14.10
N ILE A 6 -10.28 5.44 14.69
CA ILE A 6 -9.74 6.44 15.62
C ILE A 6 -9.08 5.82 16.85
N ASP A 7 -9.58 4.68 17.29
CA ASP A 7 -9.10 3.92 18.45
C ASP A 7 -7.68 3.36 18.27
N VAL A 8 -7.21 3.24 17.03
CA VAL A 8 -5.89 2.72 16.67
C VAL A 8 -4.95 3.80 16.09
N LEU A 9 -5.45 5.01 15.86
CA LEU A 9 -4.60 6.13 15.46
C LEU A 9 -3.85 6.72 16.66
N ALA A 10 -2.70 7.30 16.38
CA ALA A 10 -1.87 7.98 17.34
C ALA A 10 -1.33 9.29 16.79
N ASP A 11 -1.05 10.23 17.66
CA ASP A 11 -0.37 11.47 17.34
C ASP A 11 1.03 11.17 16.76
N PRO A 12 1.36 11.66 15.55
CA PRO A 12 2.68 11.41 14.95
C PRO A 12 3.85 12.08 15.69
N ILE A 13 3.57 13.06 16.57
CA ILE A 13 4.58 13.83 17.31
C ILE A 13 4.99 13.09 18.58
N ASP A 14 4.03 12.68 19.39
CA ASP A 14 4.30 12.10 20.72
C ASP A 14 3.69 10.71 20.96
N GLY A 15 2.88 10.22 20.03
CA GLY A 15 2.28 8.88 20.11
C GLY A 15 1.05 8.80 21.01
N THR A 16 0.53 9.92 21.54
CA THR A 16 -0.69 9.94 22.37
C THR A 16 -1.93 9.60 21.54
N ALA A 17 -3.01 9.23 22.21
CA ALA A 17 -4.26 8.89 21.55
C ALA A 17 -4.88 10.11 20.85
N LEU A 18 -5.57 9.86 19.74
CA LEU A 18 -6.37 10.85 19.00
C LEU A 18 -7.85 10.65 19.27
N ALA A 19 -8.60 11.76 19.37
CA ALA A 19 -10.06 11.76 19.43
C ALA A 19 -10.63 12.72 18.38
N GLY A 20 -11.76 12.37 17.78
CA GLY A 20 -12.49 13.32 16.91
C GLY A 20 -13.31 14.30 17.74
N ASN A 21 -13.43 15.56 17.25
CA ASN A 21 -14.47 16.47 17.73
C ASN A 21 -15.87 15.94 17.36
N ASP A 22 -16.95 16.60 17.82
CA ASP A 22 -18.32 16.10 17.70
C ASP A 22 -18.74 15.76 16.25
N ASP A 23 -18.31 16.56 15.28
CA ASP A 23 -18.62 16.40 13.86
C ASP A 23 -17.49 15.74 13.03
N PHE A 24 -16.39 15.33 13.68
CA PHE A 24 -15.21 14.70 13.03
C PHE A 24 -14.59 15.55 11.91
N THR A 25 -14.64 16.87 12.06
CA THR A 25 -13.91 17.80 11.20
C THR A 25 -12.47 18.02 11.65
N GLN A 26 -12.14 17.58 12.88
CA GLN A 26 -10.80 17.67 13.45
C GLN A 26 -10.51 16.49 14.36
N LEU A 27 -9.27 16.00 14.32
CA LEU A 27 -8.73 15.06 15.30
C LEU A 27 -7.84 15.82 16.28
N ILE A 28 -7.97 15.51 17.55
CA ILE A 28 -7.23 16.20 18.64
C ILE A 28 -6.54 15.15 19.49
N SER A 29 -5.25 15.34 19.77
CA SER A 29 -4.47 14.46 20.63
C SER A 29 -4.69 14.79 22.12
N GLU A 30 -4.35 13.86 23.00
CA GLU A 30 -4.35 14.08 24.45
C GLU A 30 -3.40 15.23 24.87
N SER A 31 -2.35 15.47 24.10
CA SER A 31 -1.40 16.57 24.30
C SER A 31 -1.86 17.91 23.72
N GLY A 32 -2.98 17.93 22.99
CA GLY A 32 -3.61 19.13 22.44
C GLY A 32 -3.18 19.48 21.01
N HIS A 33 -2.45 18.62 20.31
CA HIS A 33 -2.21 18.80 18.87
C HIS A 33 -3.50 18.56 18.10
N ALA A 34 -3.78 19.40 17.09
CA ALA A 34 -5.01 19.35 16.32
C ALA A 34 -4.73 19.18 14.82
N TYR A 35 -5.46 18.27 14.19
CA TYR A 35 -5.32 17.88 12.79
C TYR A 35 -6.65 18.01 12.07
N ASP A 36 -6.74 18.89 11.10
CA ASP A 36 -7.95 19.09 10.32
C ASP A 36 -8.24 17.89 9.40
N VAL A 37 -9.49 17.46 9.36
CA VAL A 37 -9.97 16.47 8.42
C VAL A 37 -10.34 17.19 7.13
N ALA A 38 -9.73 16.79 6.02
CA ALA A 38 -10.01 17.35 4.71
C ALA A 38 -11.48 17.11 4.31
N PRO A 39 -12.10 18.02 3.49
CA PRO A 39 -13.48 17.81 3.00
C PRO A 39 -13.68 16.47 2.27
N ALA A 40 -12.65 15.92 1.65
CA ALA A 40 -12.67 14.60 1.03
C ALA A 40 -12.72 13.44 2.05
N GLY A 41 -12.49 13.69 3.35
CA GLY A 41 -12.59 12.68 4.42
C GLY A 41 -11.28 12.01 4.84
N TYR A 42 -10.13 12.46 4.34
CA TYR A 42 -8.82 12.04 4.84
C TYR A 42 -8.26 13.01 5.89
N VAL A 43 -7.26 12.58 6.64
CA VAL A 43 -6.51 13.43 7.58
C VAL A 43 -5.02 13.36 7.27
N THR A 44 -4.32 14.50 7.37
CA THR A 44 -2.85 14.54 7.29
C THR A 44 -2.28 14.46 8.70
N LEU A 45 -1.59 13.36 9.00
CA LEU A 45 -0.92 13.10 10.27
C LEU A 45 0.59 13.06 10.03
N ALA A 46 1.19 14.25 9.95
CA ALA A 46 2.63 14.44 9.79
C ALA A 46 3.23 14.91 11.11
N GLY A 47 4.41 14.39 11.46
CA GLY A 47 5.17 14.87 12.61
C GLY A 47 5.74 16.29 12.39
N ASP A 48 6.54 16.79 13.36
CA ASP A 48 7.08 18.16 13.36
C ASP A 48 7.83 18.57 12.08
N ASN A 49 8.41 17.61 11.37
CA ASN A 49 9.15 17.87 10.11
C ASN A 49 8.26 17.90 8.87
N GLY A 50 6.94 17.73 9.02
CA GLY A 50 6.01 17.60 7.89
C GLY A 50 6.26 16.38 7.01
N LEU A 51 5.73 16.41 5.80
CA LEU A 51 5.94 15.36 4.80
C LEU A 51 7.24 15.65 4.03
N ARG A 52 8.13 14.65 3.93
CA ARG A 52 9.40 14.79 3.19
C ARG A 52 9.25 14.62 1.69
N TYR A 53 8.17 13.98 1.25
CA TYR A 53 7.88 13.65 -0.13
C TYR A 53 6.46 14.10 -0.48
N SER A 54 6.25 14.48 -1.74
CA SER A 54 4.91 14.84 -2.25
C SER A 54 4.08 13.63 -2.69
N GLY A 55 4.73 12.47 -2.85
CA GLY A 55 4.07 11.28 -3.41
C GLY A 55 3.82 11.37 -4.91
N ASP A 56 2.86 10.58 -5.38
CA ASP A 56 2.43 10.59 -6.77
C ASP A 56 1.56 11.83 -7.04
N ASP A 57 1.75 12.44 -8.19
CA ASP A 57 0.93 13.57 -8.64
C ASP A 57 -0.41 13.12 -9.22
N LEU A 58 -1.29 14.08 -9.53
CA LEU A 58 -2.63 13.80 -10.04
C LEU A 58 -2.61 12.95 -11.32
N SER A 59 -1.65 13.16 -12.21
CA SER A 59 -1.56 12.41 -13.47
C SER A 59 -1.20 10.95 -13.23
N MET A 60 -0.28 10.68 -12.30
CA MET A 60 0.09 9.32 -11.88
C MET A 60 -1.07 8.61 -11.18
N ILE A 61 -1.80 9.30 -10.30
CA ILE A 61 -2.96 8.75 -9.61
C ILE A 61 -4.09 8.45 -10.58
N THR A 62 -4.36 9.33 -11.55
CA THR A 62 -5.37 9.10 -12.60
C THR A 62 -4.99 7.89 -13.46
N ALA A 63 -3.73 7.77 -13.86
CA ALA A 63 -3.25 6.63 -14.61
C ALA A 63 -3.38 5.31 -13.82
N ARG A 64 -3.08 5.34 -12.52
CA ARG A 64 -3.22 4.21 -11.59
C ARG A 64 -4.67 3.76 -11.48
N GLU A 65 -5.57 4.68 -11.21
CA GLU A 65 -7.00 4.39 -11.09
C GLU A 65 -7.53 3.78 -12.40
N THR A 66 -7.18 4.37 -13.54
CA THR A 66 -7.58 3.86 -14.85
C THR A 66 -7.06 2.45 -15.10
N PHE A 67 -5.77 2.18 -14.85
CA PHE A 67 -5.18 0.87 -15.09
C PHE A 67 -5.76 -0.21 -14.15
N LEU A 68 -5.86 0.09 -12.86
CA LEU A 68 -6.33 -0.88 -11.87
C LEU A 68 -7.82 -1.18 -12.02
N SER A 69 -8.66 -0.19 -12.35
CA SER A 69 -10.10 -0.38 -12.58
C SER A 69 -10.42 -1.29 -13.76
N HIS A 70 -9.49 -1.49 -14.70
CA HIS A 70 -9.63 -2.48 -15.77
C HIS A 70 -9.34 -3.93 -15.32
N GLY A 71 -8.95 -4.13 -14.05
CA GLY A 71 -8.73 -5.46 -13.48
C GLY A 71 -7.46 -6.16 -13.95
N HIS A 72 -6.54 -5.44 -14.60
CA HIS A 72 -5.30 -6.06 -15.12
C HIS A 72 -4.45 -6.71 -14.02
N PHE A 73 -4.52 -6.22 -12.78
CA PHE A 73 -3.80 -6.77 -11.62
C PHE A 73 -4.70 -7.60 -10.67
N ALA A 74 -5.87 -8.05 -11.13
CA ALA A 74 -6.77 -8.89 -10.32
C ALA A 74 -6.08 -10.13 -9.70
N PRO A 75 -5.18 -10.87 -10.40
CA PRO A 75 -4.48 -12.00 -9.76
C PRO A 75 -3.59 -11.60 -8.58
N PHE A 76 -3.02 -10.39 -8.56
CA PHE A 76 -2.30 -9.90 -7.38
C PHE A 76 -3.25 -9.54 -6.23
N VAL A 77 -4.43 -8.98 -6.54
CA VAL A 77 -5.46 -8.71 -5.53
C VAL A 77 -5.92 -10.01 -4.86
N GLU A 78 -6.24 -11.02 -5.68
CA GLU A 78 -6.64 -12.34 -5.20
C GLU A 78 -5.56 -12.95 -4.30
N ALA A 79 -4.30 -12.90 -4.73
CA ALA A 79 -3.19 -13.43 -3.94
C ALA A 79 -3.02 -12.71 -2.58
N VAL A 80 -3.17 -11.38 -2.54
CA VAL A 80 -3.10 -10.61 -1.28
C VAL A 80 -4.29 -10.94 -0.38
N SER A 81 -5.51 -10.99 -0.92
CA SER A 81 -6.72 -11.29 -0.15
C SER A 81 -6.65 -12.68 0.45
N THR A 82 -6.34 -13.70 -0.36
CA THR A 82 -6.17 -15.09 0.11
C THR A 82 -5.07 -15.21 1.16
N THR A 83 -3.94 -14.51 0.98
CA THR A 83 -2.86 -14.54 1.98
C THR A 83 -3.29 -13.96 3.33
N ILE A 84 -4.17 -12.96 3.35
CA ILE A 84 -4.71 -12.40 4.59
C ILE A 84 -5.77 -13.33 5.21
N GLU A 85 -6.62 -13.95 4.40
CA GLU A 85 -7.57 -14.97 4.87
C GLU A 85 -6.82 -16.14 5.51
N ASP A 86 -5.79 -16.67 4.84
CA ASP A 86 -4.92 -17.73 5.37
C ASP A 86 -4.25 -17.31 6.68
N LEU A 87 -3.76 -16.07 6.80
CA LEU A 87 -3.21 -15.56 8.07
C LEU A 87 -4.25 -15.63 9.18
N PHE A 88 -5.48 -15.17 8.95
CA PHE A 88 -6.50 -15.12 9.98
C PHE A 88 -6.99 -16.51 10.38
N ASP A 89 -7.04 -17.44 9.43
CA ASP A 89 -7.29 -18.86 9.68
C ASP A 89 -6.16 -19.50 10.51
N ASP A 90 -4.89 -19.25 10.13
CA ASP A 90 -3.70 -19.77 10.82
C ASP A 90 -3.64 -19.36 12.30
N ILE A 91 -4.05 -18.12 12.62
CA ILE A 91 -4.07 -17.61 14.01
C ILE A 91 -5.37 -17.91 14.75
N GLY A 92 -6.34 -18.54 14.07
CA GLY A 92 -7.64 -18.88 14.64
C GLY A 92 -8.46 -17.66 15.04
N LEU A 93 -8.50 -16.63 14.15
CA LEU A 93 -9.26 -15.42 14.43
C LEU A 93 -10.75 -15.73 14.53
N PRO A 94 -11.47 -15.30 15.60
CA PRO A 94 -12.90 -15.55 15.72
C PRO A 94 -13.71 -14.91 14.59
N ASP A 95 -14.82 -15.55 14.17
CA ASP A 95 -15.70 -15.08 13.09
C ASP A 95 -16.33 -13.69 13.37
N ASP A 96 -16.49 -13.33 14.65
CA ASP A 96 -17.01 -12.04 15.09
C ASP A 96 -15.93 -10.99 15.37
N ALA A 97 -14.67 -11.33 15.14
CA ALA A 97 -13.55 -10.39 15.28
C ALA A 97 -13.65 -9.22 14.29
N GLN A 98 -13.09 -8.11 14.69
CA GLN A 98 -12.97 -6.92 13.84
C GLN A 98 -11.47 -6.59 13.62
N PRO A 99 -10.77 -7.39 12.80
CA PRO A 99 -9.35 -7.17 12.59
C PRO A 99 -9.09 -5.82 11.93
N VAL A 100 -7.94 -5.23 12.25
CA VAL A 100 -7.49 -3.97 11.66
C VAL A 100 -6.36 -4.26 10.69
N ILE A 101 -6.58 -3.90 9.43
CA ILE A 101 -5.63 -4.07 8.35
C ILE A 101 -5.15 -2.69 7.91
N THR A 102 -3.85 -2.48 7.80
CA THR A 102 -3.31 -1.24 7.21
C THR A 102 -2.61 -1.53 5.90
N GLU A 103 -2.84 -0.71 4.88
CA GLU A 103 -2.06 -0.70 3.65
C GLU A 103 -1.17 0.53 3.64
N VAL A 104 0.16 0.33 3.51
CA VAL A 104 1.15 1.39 3.44
C VAL A 104 1.60 1.60 2.01
N GLY A 105 1.48 2.84 1.51
CA GLY A 105 1.55 3.16 0.10
C GLY A 105 0.27 2.73 -0.63
N ALA A 106 -0.88 2.98 -0.01
CA ALA A 106 -2.18 2.46 -0.43
C ALA A 106 -2.65 3.01 -1.79
N GLY A 107 -2.07 4.11 -2.26
CA GLY A 107 -2.50 4.74 -3.50
C GLY A 107 -3.99 5.05 -3.47
N THR A 108 -4.73 4.55 -4.45
CA THR A 108 -6.19 4.76 -4.54
C THR A 108 -7.03 3.84 -3.64
N GLY A 109 -6.37 2.92 -2.88
CA GLY A 109 -7.05 1.96 -2.01
C GLY A 109 -7.53 0.69 -2.73
N TYR A 110 -7.05 0.45 -3.94
CA TYR A 110 -7.49 -0.67 -4.79
C TYR A 110 -7.32 -2.03 -4.09
N TYR A 111 -6.15 -2.34 -3.54
CA TYR A 111 -5.92 -3.61 -2.85
C TYR A 111 -6.66 -3.67 -1.51
N LEU A 112 -6.58 -2.62 -0.71
CA LEU A 112 -7.21 -2.57 0.61
C LEU A 112 -8.74 -2.75 0.53
N SER A 113 -9.40 -2.12 -0.45
CA SER A 113 -10.86 -2.26 -0.61
C SER A 113 -11.26 -3.71 -0.89
N HIS A 114 -10.55 -4.40 -1.79
CA HIS A 114 -10.84 -5.81 -2.12
C HIS A 114 -10.55 -6.75 -0.95
N VAL A 115 -9.46 -6.52 -0.21
CA VAL A 115 -9.16 -7.28 1.02
C VAL A 115 -10.29 -7.11 2.03
N LEU A 116 -10.82 -5.91 2.20
CA LEU A 116 -11.92 -5.68 3.14
C LEU A 116 -13.23 -6.33 2.65
N ASP A 117 -13.45 -6.45 1.35
CA ASP A 117 -14.60 -7.17 0.81
C ASP A 117 -14.53 -8.67 1.10
N SER A 118 -13.32 -9.26 1.12
CA SER A 118 -13.12 -10.69 1.42
C SER A 118 -13.12 -10.99 2.93
N VAL A 119 -12.68 -10.05 3.78
CA VAL A 119 -12.61 -10.25 5.23
C VAL A 119 -13.78 -9.55 5.94
N ALA A 120 -14.76 -10.33 6.36
CA ALA A 120 -15.94 -9.83 7.09
C ALA A 120 -15.51 -9.13 8.40
N GLY A 121 -16.13 -7.99 8.71
CA GLY A 121 -15.88 -7.24 9.95
C GLY A 121 -14.55 -6.46 9.99
N ALA A 122 -13.61 -6.72 9.09
CA ALA A 122 -12.32 -6.02 9.08
C ALA A 122 -12.47 -4.51 8.87
N ARG A 123 -11.60 -3.73 9.53
CA ARG A 123 -11.46 -2.28 9.38
C ARG A 123 -10.14 -1.97 8.70
N GLY A 124 -10.12 -0.99 7.79
CA GLY A 124 -8.95 -0.65 7.01
C GLY A 124 -8.36 0.73 7.31
N ILE A 125 -7.05 0.83 7.34
CA ILE A 125 -6.32 2.10 7.34
C ILE A 125 -5.49 2.14 6.06
N GLY A 126 -5.80 3.07 5.16
CA GLY A 126 -4.93 3.34 4.03
C GLY A 126 -4.00 4.50 4.32
N ILE A 127 -2.70 4.30 4.16
CA ILE A 127 -1.67 5.33 4.35
C ILE A 127 -1.00 5.61 3.01
N ASP A 128 -0.99 6.85 2.59
CA ASP A 128 -0.20 7.31 1.45
C ASP A 128 0.38 8.70 1.74
N VAL A 129 1.46 9.07 1.08
CA VAL A 129 2.05 10.40 1.22
C VAL A 129 1.43 11.40 0.23
N SER A 130 0.76 10.92 -0.83
CA SER A 130 0.06 11.73 -1.83
C SER A 130 -1.33 12.13 -1.35
N THR A 131 -1.59 13.43 -1.29
CA THR A 131 -2.94 13.97 -1.02
C THR A 131 -3.93 13.62 -2.13
N HIS A 132 -3.47 13.55 -3.40
CA HIS A 132 -4.31 13.12 -4.53
C HIS A 132 -4.73 11.65 -4.40
N ALA A 133 -3.83 10.78 -3.93
CA ALA A 133 -4.18 9.40 -3.61
C ALA A 133 -5.20 9.34 -2.46
N ALA A 134 -4.97 10.12 -1.40
CA ALA A 134 -5.81 10.13 -0.20
C ALA A 134 -7.26 10.56 -0.47
N GLU A 135 -7.50 11.43 -1.46
CA GLU A 135 -8.86 11.80 -1.89
C GLU A 135 -9.66 10.60 -2.40
N LEU A 136 -9.05 9.74 -3.24
CA LEU A 136 -9.68 8.52 -3.74
C LEU A 136 -9.75 7.43 -2.66
N LEU A 137 -8.68 7.28 -1.90
CA LEU A 137 -8.59 6.34 -0.78
C LEU A 137 -9.68 6.60 0.27
N ALA A 138 -10.02 7.87 0.54
CA ALA A 138 -11.05 8.22 1.50
C ALA A 138 -12.46 7.75 1.12
N VAL A 139 -12.70 7.46 -0.16
CA VAL A 139 -14.01 7.03 -0.68
C VAL A 139 -14.01 5.62 -1.26
N CYS A 140 -12.85 4.93 -1.27
CA CYS A 140 -12.71 3.62 -1.91
C CYS A 140 -13.56 2.52 -1.25
N HIS A 141 -13.77 2.60 0.07
CA HIS A 141 -14.56 1.61 0.80
C HIS A 141 -15.09 2.19 2.13
N PRO A 142 -16.34 1.87 2.58
CA PRO A 142 -16.95 2.45 3.79
C PRO A 142 -16.20 2.11 5.10
N ARG A 143 -15.43 1.04 5.12
CA ARG A 143 -14.63 0.61 6.30
C ARG A 143 -13.17 1.09 6.26
N VAL A 144 -12.78 1.92 5.29
CA VAL A 144 -11.43 2.50 5.17
C VAL A 144 -11.38 3.89 5.79
N GLY A 145 -10.38 4.14 6.63
CA GLY A 145 -9.94 5.47 7.01
C GLY A 145 -8.66 5.85 6.25
N ALA A 146 -8.66 7.02 5.59
CA ALA A 146 -7.54 7.50 4.80
C ALA A 146 -6.66 8.45 5.60
N VAL A 147 -5.35 8.19 5.62
CA VAL A 147 -4.35 8.96 6.36
C VAL A 147 -3.20 9.34 5.43
N VAL A 148 -2.90 10.63 5.38
CA VAL A 148 -1.69 11.12 4.69
C VAL A 148 -0.54 11.13 5.69
N ALA A 149 0.48 10.30 5.46
CA ALA A 149 1.67 10.21 6.30
C ALA A 149 2.88 9.69 5.50
N ASP A 150 4.08 9.99 6.00
CA ASP A 150 5.34 9.51 5.43
C ASP A 150 5.76 8.19 6.11
N VAL A 151 5.88 7.11 5.32
CA VAL A 151 6.32 5.79 5.80
C VAL A 151 7.70 5.81 6.47
N TRP A 152 8.57 6.75 6.11
CA TRP A 152 9.91 6.89 6.68
C TRP A 152 9.95 7.64 8.02
N SER A 153 8.81 8.17 8.46
CA SER A 153 8.61 8.78 9.77
C SER A 153 7.92 7.80 10.71
N ARG A 154 7.69 8.21 11.97
CA ARG A 154 6.80 7.47 12.87
C ARG A 154 5.40 7.44 12.25
N LEU A 155 4.89 6.24 12.01
CA LEU A 155 3.52 6.07 11.51
C LEU A 155 2.51 6.48 12.60
N PRO A 156 1.44 7.20 12.24
CA PRO A 156 0.43 7.68 13.18
C PRO A 156 -0.53 6.57 13.63
N ILE A 157 0.03 5.45 14.04
CA ILE A 157 -0.65 4.23 14.47
C ILE A 157 -0.07 3.81 15.82
N ARG A 158 -0.95 3.34 16.71
CA ARG A 158 -0.58 2.84 18.05
C ARG A 158 0.25 1.56 17.93
N ASP A 159 1.12 1.35 18.91
CA ASP A 159 1.93 0.15 19.02
C ASP A 159 1.03 -1.09 19.13
N ALA A 160 1.44 -2.19 18.50
CA ALA A 160 0.79 -3.50 18.57
C ALA A 160 -0.74 -3.46 18.35
N SER A 161 -1.19 -2.72 17.34
CA SER A 161 -2.61 -2.51 17.06
C SER A 161 -3.09 -3.07 15.72
N MET A 162 -2.18 -3.45 14.81
CA MET A 162 -2.52 -3.98 13.48
C MET A 162 -2.49 -5.51 13.46
N ASP A 163 -3.54 -6.11 12.93
CA ASP A 163 -3.61 -7.56 12.70
C ASP A 163 -2.86 -7.96 11.42
N ALA A 164 -2.93 -7.12 10.39
CA ALA A 164 -2.16 -7.29 9.16
C ALA A 164 -1.69 -5.93 8.61
N ILE A 165 -0.54 -5.95 7.93
CA ILE A 165 -0.01 -4.82 7.18
C ILE A 165 0.22 -5.28 5.74
N THR A 166 -0.34 -4.58 4.77
CA THR A 166 -0.07 -4.83 3.34
C THR A 166 0.82 -3.75 2.76
N VAL A 167 1.77 -4.15 1.92
CA VAL A 167 2.69 -3.26 1.21
C VAL A 167 2.83 -3.75 -0.22
N VAL A 168 2.08 -3.15 -1.13
CA VAL A 168 2.04 -3.59 -2.52
C VAL A 168 2.83 -2.60 -3.39
N PHE A 169 3.98 -3.05 -3.91
CA PHE A 169 4.88 -2.24 -4.77
C PHE A 169 5.33 -0.90 -4.16
N ALA A 170 5.30 -0.78 -2.83
CA ALA A 170 5.53 0.45 -2.09
C ALA A 170 6.78 0.40 -1.19
N PRO A 171 7.26 1.55 -0.67
CA PRO A 171 8.35 1.62 0.30
C PRO A 171 8.03 0.90 1.62
N ARG A 172 9.05 0.48 2.35
CA ARG A 172 8.94 -0.33 3.58
C ARG A 172 9.82 0.22 4.69
N ASN A 173 9.22 0.37 5.86
CA ASN A 173 9.91 0.72 7.10
C ASN A 173 9.71 -0.41 8.11
N ALA A 174 10.62 -1.39 8.11
CA ALA A 174 10.49 -2.62 8.88
C ALA A 174 10.39 -2.36 10.39
N ALA A 175 11.09 -1.36 10.92
CA ALA A 175 11.04 -0.98 12.33
C ALA A 175 9.62 -0.51 12.73
N GLU A 176 9.04 0.39 11.95
CA GLU A 176 7.68 0.89 12.19
C GLU A 176 6.62 -0.20 12.01
N PHE A 177 6.79 -1.05 10.98
CA PHE A 177 5.88 -2.18 10.79
C PHE A 177 5.92 -3.15 11.97
N ALA A 178 7.11 -3.48 12.48
CA ALA A 178 7.24 -4.30 13.68
C ALA A 178 6.63 -3.62 14.92
N ARG A 179 6.74 -2.29 15.05
CA ARG A 179 6.16 -1.55 16.18
C ARG A 179 4.63 -1.63 16.20
N ILE A 180 3.99 -1.37 15.07
CA ILE A 180 2.52 -1.29 14.99
C ILE A 180 1.83 -2.66 14.88
N LEU A 181 2.57 -3.71 14.50
CA LEU A 181 2.04 -5.05 14.32
C LEU A 181 1.76 -5.74 15.66
N LYS A 182 0.60 -6.38 15.79
CA LYS A 182 0.28 -7.25 16.93
C LYS A 182 1.24 -8.45 16.99
N PRO A 183 1.38 -9.13 18.13
CA PRO A 183 2.31 -10.26 18.27
C PRO A 183 2.10 -11.40 17.26
N GLN A 184 0.85 -11.68 16.89
CA GLN A 184 0.48 -12.72 15.92
C GLN A 184 0.20 -12.18 14.52
N GLY A 185 0.28 -10.86 14.33
CA GLY A 185 0.04 -10.22 13.05
C GLY A 185 1.21 -10.42 12.07
N GLU A 186 0.95 -10.17 10.80
CA GLU A 186 1.95 -10.29 9.74
C GLU A 186 1.95 -9.10 8.79
N VAL A 187 3.10 -8.91 8.15
CA VAL A 187 3.27 -7.98 7.03
C VAL A 187 3.27 -8.78 5.74
N ILE A 188 2.35 -8.49 4.86
CA ILE A 188 2.23 -9.07 3.52
C ILE A 188 2.84 -8.09 2.51
N VAL A 189 3.97 -8.48 1.91
CA VAL A 189 4.71 -7.63 0.97
C VAL A 189 4.63 -8.20 -0.44
N VAL A 190 4.18 -7.40 -1.40
CA VAL A 190 4.25 -7.73 -2.82
C VAL A 190 5.42 -6.98 -3.46
N THR A 191 6.38 -7.75 -3.97
CA THR A 191 7.60 -7.21 -4.59
C THR A 191 7.70 -7.66 -6.04
N PRO A 192 7.91 -6.75 -7.01
CA PRO A 192 8.06 -7.15 -8.40
C PRO A 192 9.36 -7.92 -8.57
N ASN A 193 9.29 -9.05 -9.30
CA ASN A 193 10.44 -9.91 -9.59
C ASN A 193 11.13 -9.51 -10.90
N HIS A 194 12.33 -10.03 -11.10
CA HIS A 194 12.98 -9.98 -12.40
C HIS A 194 12.05 -10.50 -13.50
N GLY A 195 11.99 -9.81 -14.62
CA GLY A 195 11.07 -10.15 -15.72
C GLY A 195 9.66 -9.54 -15.61
N HIS A 196 9.30 -8.89 -14.49
CA HIS A 196 8.02 -8.17 -14.40
C HIS A 196 7.92 -7.07 -15.46
N LEU A 197 6.93 -7.17 -16.36
CA LEU A 197 6.69 -6.27 -17.48
C LEU A 197 7.90 -6.15 -18.45
N ALA A 198 8.67 -7.23 -18.62
CA ALA A 198 9.91 -7.20 -19.39
C ALA A 198 9.66 -6.79 -20.86
N GLU A 199 8.52 -7.19 -21.44
CA GLU A 199 8.14 -6.91 -22.82
C GLU A 199 7.99 -5.41 -23.10
N LEU A 200 7.67 -4.60 -22.08
CA LEU A 200 7.52 -3.14 -22.20
C LEU A 200 8.84 -2.40 -21.99
N ARG A 201 9.81 -2.98 -21.27
CA ARG A 201 11.00 -2.26 -20.80
C ARG A 201 11.87 -1.77 -21.95
N ARG A 202 12.29 -2.69 -22.82
CA ARG A 202 13.19 -2.36 -23.93
C ARG A 202 12.55 -1.40 -24.95
N PRO A 203 11.32 -1.65 -25.45
CA PRO A 203 10.68 -0.72 -26.40
C PRO A 203 10.46 0.68 -25.80
N LEU A 204 10.13 0.77 -24.52
CA LEU A 204 9.85 2.04 -23.87
C LEU A 204 11.08 2.70 -23.22
N GLY A 205 12.25 2.04 -23.22
CA GLY A 205 13.47 2.57 -22.62
C GLY A 205 13.41 2.64 -21.10
N ILE A 206 12.76 1.65 -20.46
CA ILE A 206 12.59 1.55 -19.01
C ILE A 206 13.64 0.58 -18.44
N ALA A 207 14.24 0.92 -17.31
CA ALA A 207 15.22 0.07 -16.64
C ALA A 207 14.62 -1.25 -16.15
N ASP A 208 15.40 -2.33 -16.21
CA ASP A 208 15.01 -3.63 -15.68
C ASP A 208 14.96 -3.64 -14.14
N ILE A 209 14.20 -4.60 -13.61
CA ILE A 209 14.22 -4.89 -12.18
C ILE A 209 15.49 -5.70 -11.87
N GLU A 210 16.28 -5.21 -10.93
CA GLU A 210 17.50 -5.89 -10.50
C GLU A 210 17.20 -7.27 -9.92
N GLU A 211 18.01 -8.25 -10.28
CA GLU A 211 18.03 -9.55 -9.64
C GLU A 211 18.35 -9.44 -8.13
N GLY A 212 17.81 -10.36 -7.32
CA GLY A 212 18.03 -10.37 -5.88
C GLY A 212 17.38 -9.21 -5.10
N LYS A 213 16.46 -8.45 -5.71
CA LYS A 213 15.74 -7.37 -5.02
C LYS A 213 14.96 -7.88 -3.81
N LEU A 214 14.35 -9.07 -3.93
CA LEU A 214 13.60 -9.69 -2.85
C LEU A 214 14.52 -10.09 -1.69
N ASP A 215 15.63 -10.75 -1.98
CA ASP A 215 16.60 -11.20 -0.96
C ASP A 215 17.20 -10.01 -0.20
N ARG A 216 17.53 -8.91 -0.92
CA ARG A 216 17.99 -7.67 -0.29
C ARG A 216 16.93 -7.07 0.61
N MET A 217 15.67 -7.09 0.20
CA MET A 217 14.56 -6.58 1.01
C MET A 217 14.42 -7.39 2.31
N ILE A 218 14.46 -8.71 2.23
CA ILE A 218 14.38 -9.59 3.40
C ILE A 218 15.57 -9.35 4.33
N ALA A 219 16.79 -9.27 3.78
CA ALA A 219 18.00 -9.02 4.55
C ALA A 219 17.98 -7.66 5.27
N GLN A 220 17.47 -6.62 4.62
CA GLN A 220 17.33 -5.29 5.23
C GLN A 220 16.26 -5.24 6.34
N ALA A 221 15.24 -6.09 6.24
CA ALA A 221 14.18 -6.17 7.24
C ALA A 221 14.55 -7.05 8.46
N ALA A 222 15.59 -7.89 8.37
CA ALA A 222 15.86 -9.03 9.25
C ALA A 222 16.02 -8.66 10.75
N GLU A 223 16.43 -7.43 11.07
CA GLU A 223 16.52 -6.96 12.47
C GLU A 223 15.13 -6.86 13.12
N HIS A 224 14.10 -6.57 12.35
CA HIS A 224 12.75 -6.26 12.84
C HIS A 224 11.71 -7.28 12.39
N LEU A 225 11.86 -7.82 11.18
CA LEU A 225 10.90 -8.71 10.55
C LEU A 225 11.61 -9.91 9.92
N VAL A 226 11.03 -11.10 10.09
CA VAL A 226 11.55 -12.35 9.52
C VAL A 226 10.48 -13.07 8.68
N PRO A 227 10.86 -13.77 7.60
CA PRO A 227 9.91 -14.56 6.82
C PRO A 227 9.21 -15.63 7.66
N VAL A 228 7.92 -15.82 7.40
CA VAL A 228 7.11 -16.92 7.97
C VAL A 228 7.35 -18.21 7.21
N ALA A 229 7.48 -18.10 5.88
CA ALA A 229 7.71 -19.18 4.94
C ALA A 229 8.42 -18.64 3.69
N ASP A 230 8.71 -19.51 2.72
CA ASP A 230 9.19 -19.12 1.40
C ASP A 230 8.17 -18.24 0.68
N SER A 231 8.66 -17.25 -0.06
CA SER A 231 7.81 -16.35 -0.82
C SER A 231 7.10 -17.07 -1.97
N THR A 232 5.82 -16.78 -2.16
CA THR A 232 5.03 -17.31 -3.28
C THR A 232 5.18 -16.41 -4.50
N THR A 233 5.55 -16.96 -5.66
CA THR A 233 5.60 -16.22 -6.92
C THR A 233 4.25 -16.28 -7.62
N ILE A 234 3.71 -15.12 -7.96
CA ILE A 234 2.53 -14.94 -8.78
C ILE A 234 2.97 -14.44 -10.15
N GLU A 235 2.61 -15.17 -11.20
CA GLU A 235 2.94 -14.84 -12.59
C GLU A 235 1.73 -15.08 -13.49
N PHE A 236 1.42 -14.10 -14.33
CA PHE A 236 0.34 -14.20 -15.31
C PHE A 236 0.58 -13.26 -16.49
N VAL A 237 -0.11 -13.55 -17.60
CA VAL A 237 -0.02 -12.76 -18.84
C VAL A 237 -1.25 -11.87 -18.95
N MET A 238 -1.02 -10.59 -19.21
CA MET A 238 -2.04 -9.58 -19.51
C MET A 238 -2.06 -9.32 -21.02
N ASN A 239 -3.24 -9.14 -21.59
CA ASN A 239 -3.39 -8.61 -22.95
C ASN A 239 -3.65 -7.10 -22.82
N LEU A 240 -2.65 -6.29 -23.11
CA LEU A 240 -2.72 -4.84 -22.95
C LEU A 240 -2.80 -4.17 -24.33
N ASP A 241 -3.75 -3.26 -24.50
CA ASP A 241 -3.75 -2.31 -25.59
C ASP A 241 -2.82 -1.13 -25.30
N GLN A 242 -2.60 -0.28 -26.30
CA GLN A 242 -1.70 0.89 -26.14
C GLN A 242 -2.17 1.83 -25.04
N GLN A 243 -3.48 1.99 -24.80
CA GLN A 243 -4.01 2.81 -23.73
C GLN A 243 -3.69 2.22 -22.35
N SER A 244 -3.89 0.92 -22.17
CA SER A 244 -3.54 0.20 -20.94
C SER A 244 -2.03 0.25 -20.66
N ILE A 245 -1.20 0.15 -21.72
CA ILE A 245 0.25 0.32 -21.61
C ILE A 245 0.59 1.74 -21.15
N ALA A 246 -0.04 2.77 -21.73
CA ALA A 246 0.19 4.16 -21.36
C ALA A 246 -0.14 4.41 -19.87
N THR A 247 -1.27 3.91 -19.38
CA THR A 247 -1.68 4.06 -17.99
C THR A 247 -0.81 3.24 -17.04
N GLN A 248 -0.39 2.02 -17.43
CA GLN A 248 0.53 1.21 -16.64
C GLN A 248 1.88 1.93 -16.42
N ILE A 249 2.47 2.50 -17.47
CA ILE A 249 3.70 3.25 -17.35
C ILE A 249 3.46 4.56 -16.60
N GLY A 250 2.37 5.26 -16.90
CA GLY A 250 1.99 6.51 -16.26
C GLY A 250 1.85 6.42 -14.74
N MET A 251 1.41 5.28 -14.20
CA MET A 251 1.31 5.06 -12.76
C MET A 251 2.64 4.64 -12.09
N SER A 252 3.69 4.40 -12.87
CA SER A 252 4.96 3.89 -12.37
C SER A 252 5.98 5.02 -12.09
N PRO A 253 6.98 4.80 -11.21
CA PRO A 253 8.07 5.76 -11.03
C PRO A 253 8.82 6.09 -12.32
N SER A 254 8.79 5.20 -13.32
CA SER A 254 9.43 5.41 -14.62
C SER A 254 8.82 6.58 -15.40
N ALA A 255 7.55 6.91 -15.17
CA ALA A 255 6.89 8.05 -15.79
C ALA A 255 7.59 9.38 -15.49
N ARG A 256 8.21 9.50 -14.31
CA ARG A 256 8.93 10.72 -13.90
C ARG A 256 10.22 10.98 -14.70
N HIS A 257 10.74 9.97 -15.39
CA HIS A 257 12.02 10.02 -16.09
C HIS A 257 11.90 10.05 -17.61
N ILE A 258 10.68 9.94 -18.16
CA ILE A 258 10.43 9.93 -19.61
C ILE A 258 9.48 11.09 -19.94
N HIS A 259 9.86 11.95 -20.88
CA HIS A 259 8.98 13.03 -21.31
C HIS A 259 7.69 12.43 -21.91
N PRO A 260 6.48 12.97 -21.57
CA PRO A 260 5.20 12.41 -22.01
C PRO A 260 5.09 12.22 -23.54
N ASP A 261 5.57 13.19 -24.33
CA ASP A 261 5.53 13.10 -25.81
C ASP A 261 6.42 11.94 -26.32
N ILE A 262 7.60 11.76 -25.73
CA ILE A 262 8.52 10.66 -26.07
C ILE A 262 7.88 9.30 -25.71
N LEU A 263 7.22 9.23 -24.56
CA LEU A 263 6.51 8.03 -24.16
C LEU A 263 5.38 7.72 -25.14
N ALA A 264 4.56 8.71 -25.48
CA ALA A 264 3.48 8.57 -26.45
C ALA A 264 3.98 8.12 -27.84
N GLU A 265 5.05 8.71 -28.36
CA GLU A 265 5.70 8.30 -29.61
C GLU A 265 6.16 6.82 -29.56
N ARG A 266 6.82 6.42 -28.48
CA ARG A 266 7.27 5.02 -28.31
C ARG A 266 6.09 4.05 -28.22
N ILE A 267 5.04 4.38 -27.47
CA ILE A 267 3.83 3.55 -27.37
C ILE A 267 3.16 3.41 -28.75
N ALA A 268 3.09 4.48 -29.54
CA ALA A 268 2.51 4.44 -30.88
C ALA A 268 3.26 3.50 -31.86
N THR A 269 4.51 3.11 -31.56
CA THR A 269 5.26 2.12 -32.35
C THR A 269 4.98 0.67 -31.93
N LEU A 270 4.29 0.45 -30.80
CA LEU A 270 3.93 -0.88 -30.34
C LEU A 270 2.74 -1.45 -31.14
N PRO A 271 2.54 -2.78 -31.16
CA PRO A 271 1.31 -3.37 -31.65
C PRO A 271 0.07 -2.82 -30.95
N ASP A 272 -1.09 -2.86 -31.62
CA ASP A 272 -2.37 -2.43 -31.04
C ASP A 272 -2.67 -3.13 -29.70
N THR A 273 -2.25 -4.39 -29.57
CA THR A 273 -2.32 -5.18 -28.34
C THR A 273 -1.03 -5.99 -28.16
N MET A 274 -0.58 -6.14 -26.92
CA MET A 274 0.59 -6.93 -26.53
C MET A 274 0.28 -7.87 -25.37
N GLN A 275 0.89 -9.04 -25.41
CA GLN A 275 0.99 -9.89 -24.21
C GLN A 275 2.14 -9.38 -23.34
N VAL A 276 1.83 -9.10 -22.08
CA VAL A 276 2.78 -8.55 -21.10
C VAL A 276 2.71 -9.38 -19.82
N THR A 277 3.85 -9.87 -19.39
CA THR A 277 3.94 -10.73 -18.21
C THR A 277 4.06 -9.90 -16.93
N ALA A 278 3.08 -10.04 -16.05
CA ALA A 278 3.15 -9.55 -14.67
C ALA A 278 3.74 -10.64 -13.77
N ARG A 279 4.76 -10.29 -12.97
CA ARG A 279 5.45 -11.24 -12.09
C ARG A 279 5.87 -10.58 -10.78
N ALA A 280 5.41 -11.11 -9.64
CA ALA A 280 5.78 -10.61 -8.33
C ALA A 280 5.83 -11.73 -7.29
N SER A 281 6.55 -11.51 -6.20
CA SER A 281 6.52 -12.38 -5.02
C SER A 281 5.63 -11.78 -3.95
N VAL A 282 4.81 -12.62 -3.34
CA VAL A 282 4.09 -12.36 -2.10
C VAL A 282 4.89 -12.98 -0.96
N THR A 283 5.30 -12.16 0.00
CA THR A 283 6.12 -12.57 1.14
C THR A 283 5.37 -12.26 2.43
N ARG A 284 5.21 -13.26 3.30
CA ARG A 284 4.67 -13.10 4.66
C ARG A 284 5.84 -12.89 5.62
N LEU A 285 5.79 -11.82 6.40
CA LEU A 285 6.81 -11.48 7.40
C LEU A 285 6.13 -11.31 8.77
N ARG A 286 6.76 -11.83 9.82
CA ARG A 286 6.36 -11.60 11.21
C ARG A 286 7.42 -10.84 11.98
N ARG A 287 7.09 -10.33 13.15
CA ARG A 287 8.07 -9.69 14.04
C ARG A 287 9.22 -10.66 14.34
N ALA A 288 10.44 -10.16 14.24
CA ALA A 288 11.59 -10.89 14.74
C ALA A 288 11.45 -11.08 16.26
N HIS A 289 11.73 -12.27 16.76
CA HIS A 289 11.80 -12.50 18.21
C HIS A 289 12.97 -11.69 18.75
N GLN A 290 12.69 -10.73 19.62
CA GLN A 290 13.72 -10.14 20.44
C GLN A 290 13.92 -11.10 21.61
N ASP A 291 15.02 -11.84 21.59
CA ASP A 291 15.50 -12.58 22.77
C ASP A 291 15.79 -11.52 23.86
N HIS A 292 14.99 -11.51 24.90
CA HIS A 292 15.18 -10.73 26.12
C HIS A 292 16.01 -11.51 27.11
#